data_d8e5cf5965db506d4048323d87002856
#
_entry.id   d8e5cf5965db506d4048323d87002856
#
_cell.length_a   1.000
_cell.length_b   1.000
_cell.length_c   1.000
_cell.angle_alpha   90.00
_cell.angle_beta   90.00
_cell.angle_gamma   90.00
#
_symmetry.space_group_name_H-M   'P 1'
#
loop_
_entity.id
_entity.type
_entity.pdbx_description
1 polymer ?
#
loop_
_entity_poly.entity_id
_entity_poly.type
_entity_poly.pdbx_seq_one_letter_code
_entity_poly.pdbx_strand_id
1 'polypeptide(L)'
;MSKEINRRDFIGYSFAAVAAVGGAASLVGMKQAWDPLPSVLAGGFTEIELSAIKAGEPETFTWRGKPIFVLKKTAAMENSTRDLVVGTDRFTVAIGLCTHLGCIPAWKKDTWKCACHGGEFNPSAKQTFGPPPRPLDL
;
A
#
# COMPACT_ATOMS: atom_id res chain seq x y z
N MET A 1 14.91 61.84 -3.56
CA MET A 1 15.75 61.76 -4.78
C MET A 1 15.29 60.60 -5.60
N SER A 2 14.50 60.83 -6.64
CA SER A 2 14.11 59.77 -7.59
C SER A 2 15.32 59.52 -8.51
N LYS A 3 15.87 58.31 -8.41
CA LYS A 3 16.95 57.86 -9.28
C LYS A 3 16.34 57.65 -10.68
N GLU A 4 16.74 58.47 -11.65
CA GLU A 4 16.30 58.30 -13.03
C GLU A 4 16.82 56.98 -13.57
N ILE A 5 15.90 56.11 -14.07
CA ILE A 5 16.22 54.82 -14.65
C ILE A 5 16.76 55.08 -16.08
N ASN A 6 18.00 54.70 -16.31
CA ASN A 6 18.59 54.79 -17.64
C ASN A 6 18.26 53.50 -18.47
N ARG A 7 18.55 53.55 -19.80
CA ARG A 7 18.24 52.39 -20.68
C ARG A 7 18.91 51.09 -20.25
N ARG A 8 20.09 51.17 -19.64
CA ARG A 8 20.85 50.04 -19.17
C ARG A 8 20.19 49.41 -17.95
N ASP A 9 19.73 50.28 -17.02
CA ASP A 9 19.01 49.81 -15.83
C ASP A 9 17.67 49.17 -16.21
N PHE A 10 16.95 49.74 -17.17
CA PHE A 10 15.71 49.19 -17.69
C PHE A 10 15.91 47.78 -18.25
N ILE A 11 16.92 47.55 -19.11
CA ILE A 11 17.25 46.23 -19.64
C ILE A 11 17.58 45.26 -18.50
N GLY A 12 18.41 45.71 -17.53
CA GLY A 12 18.78 44.87 -16.38
C GLY A 12 17.57 44.43 -15.55
N TYR A 13 16.66 45.35 -15.23
CA TYR A 13 15.44 45.04 -14.49
C TYR A 13 14.49 44.15 -15.28
N SER A 14 14.39 44.36 -16.59
CA SER A 14 13.56 43.49 -17.45
C SER A 14 14.07 42.06 -17.48
N PHE A 15 15.37 41.83 -17.63
CA PHE A 15 15.96 40.50 -17.55
C PHE A 15 15.78 39.89 -16.17
N ALA A 16 15.99 40.65 -15.10
CA ALA A 16 15.79 40.15 -13.73
C ALA A 16 14.34 39.73 -13.49
N ALA A 17 13.37 40.52 -13.97
CA ALA A 17 11.95 40.18 -13.84
C ALA A 17 11.59 38.89 -14.61
N VAL A 18 12.04 38.75 -15.85
CA VAL A 18 11.81 37.54 -16.66
C VAL A 18 12.49 36.34 -16.01
N ALA A 19 13.71 36.47 -15.51
CA ALA A 19 14.40 35.39 -14.82
C ALA A 19 13.70 35.00 -13.52
N ALA A 20 13.19 35.97 -12.75
CA ALA A 20 12.43 35.67 -11.53
C ALA A 20 11.12 34.93 -11.80
N VAL A 21 10.34 35.39 -12.79
CA VAL A 21 9.08 34.75 -13.19
C VAL A 21 9.35 33.35 -13.78
N GLY A 22 10.33 33.24 -14.67
CA GLY A 22 10.71 31.96 -15.27
C GLY A 22 11.23 30.95 -14.24
N GLY A 23 12.05 31.41 -13.29
CA GLY A 23 12.53 30.59 -12.17
C GLY A 23 11.40 30.12 -11.27
N ALA A 24 10.49 31.01 -10.90
CA ALA A 24 9.32 30.62 -10.09
C ALA A 24 8.41 29.65 -10.82
N ALA A 25 8.13 29.87 -12.10
CA ALA A 25 7.34 28.94 -12.91
C ALA A 25 7.99 27.58 -13.05
N SER A 26 9.32 27.54 -13.21
CA SER A 26 10.08 26.28 -13.27
C SER A 26 10.01 25.51 -11.95
N LEU A 27 10.12 26.18 -10.82
CA LEU A 27 9.99 25.53 -9.50
C LEU A 27 8.58 24.95 -9.27
N VAL A 28 7.54 25.67 -9.68
CA VAL A 28 6.16 25.17 -9.63
C VAL A 28 6.00 23.95 -10.53
N GLY A 29 6.52 23.98 -11.75
CA GLY A 29 6.49 22.85 -12.69
C GLY A 29 7.23 21.64 -12.14
N MET A 30 8.40 21.83 -11.56
CA MET A 30 9.16 20.76 -10.90
C MET A 30 8.38 20.14 -9.74
N LYS A 31 7.78 20.97 -8.88
CA LYS A 31 6.93 20.48 -7.79
C LYS A 31 5.78 19.62 -8.32
N GLN A 32 5.06 20.10 -9.32
CA GLN A 32 3.94 19.37 -9.92
C GLN A 32 4.36 18.05 -10.55
N ALA A 33 5.57 17.98 -11.13
CA ALA A 33 6.10 16.73 -11.69
C ALA A 33 6.46 15.69 -10.61
N TRP A 34 6.75 16.14 -9.38
CA TRP A 34 7.05 15.25 -8.24
C TRP A 34 5.82 14.88 -7.43
N ASP A 35 4.76 15.68 -7.53
CA ASP A 35 3.50 15.36 -6.84
C ASP A 35 2.88 14.09 -7.45
N PRO A 36 2.46 13.11 -6.63
CA PRO A 36 1.83 11.91 -7.13
C PRO A 36 0.50 12.23 -7.82
N LEU A 37 0.21 11.53 -8.91
CA LEU A 37 -1.07 11.66 -9.62
C LEU A 37 -2.25 11.36 -8.69
N PRO A 38 -3.39 12.06 -8.85
CA PRO A 38 -4.59 11.81 -8.05
C PRO A 38 -5.04 10.34 -8.06
N SER A 39 -4.86 9.64 -9.18
CA SER A 39 -5.15 8.20 -9.31
C SER A 39 -4.23 7.33 -8.45
N VAL A 40 -2.97 7.73 -8.25
CA VAL A 40 -2.02 7.03 -7.37
C VAL A 40 -2.37 7.29 -5.90
N LEU A 41 -2.76 8.52 -5.57
CA LEU A 41 -3.23 8.86 -4.23
C LEU A 41 -4.52 8.12 -3.88
N ALA A 42 -5.49 8.05 -4.79
CA ALA A 42 -6.72 7.29 -4.61
C ALA A 42 -6.49 5.79 -4.42
N GLY A 43 -5.43 5.22 -5.05
CA GLY A 43 -5.01 3.83 -4.83
C GLY A 43 -4.21 3.61 -3.54
N GLY A 44 -4.03 4.64 -2.71
CA GLY A 44 -3.24 4.57 -1.47
C GLY A 44 -3.88 3.74 -0.38
N PHE A 45 -5.21 3.64 -0.35
CA PHE A 45 -6.00 2.85 0.58
C PHE A 45 -7.14 2.14 -0.14
N THR A 46 -7.68 1.11 0.50
CA THR A 46 -8.88 0.42 0.06
C THR A 46 -9.79 0.19 1.27
N GLU A 47 -11.07 0.34 1.08
CA GLU A 47 -12.07 0.07 2.11
C GLU A 47 -12.63 -1.33 1.89
N ILE A 48 -12.72 -2.11 2.96
CA ILE A 48 -13.24 -3.47 2.95
C ILE A 48 -14.36 -3.56 3.96
N GLU A 49 -15.54 -4.00 3.52
CA GLU A 49 -16.70 -4.22 4.38
C GLU A 49 -16.53 -5.55 5.13
N LEU A 50 -16.12 -5.47 6.39
CA LEU A 50 -15.83 -6.64 7.22
C LEU A 50 -17.08 -7.40 7.67
N SER A 51 -18.26 -6.76 7.68
CA SER A 51 -19.52 -7.36 8.12
C SER A 51 -20.01 -8.45 7.16
N ALA A 52 -19.64 -8.35 5.90
CA ALA A 52 -20.01 -9.33 4.86
C ALA A 52 -19.20 -10.62 4.91
N ILE A 53 -18.04 -10.62 5.59
CA ILE A 53 -17.09 -11.74 5.60
C ILE A 53 -17.58 -12.85 6.51
N LYS A 54 -17.73 -14.06 5.96
CA LYS A 54 -18.14 -15.25 6.71
C LYS A 54 -16.99 -15.78 7.56
N ALA A 55 -17.33 -16.24 8.78
CA ALA A 55 -16.34 -16.83 9.67
C ALA A 55 -15.83 -18.18 9.11
N GLY A 56 -14.52 -18.34 9.09
CA GLY A 56 -13.84 -19.56 8.62
C GLY A 56 -13.56 -19.61 7.12
N GLU A 57 -14.12 -18.68 6.33
CA GLU A 57 -13.88 -18.58 4.89
C GLU A 57 -13.15 -17.28 4.58
N PRO A 58 -11.92 -17.32 4.03
CA PRO A 58 -11.21 -16.11 3.66
C PRO A 58 -11.74 -15.53 2.36
N GLU A 59 -11.81 -14.22 2.31
CA GLU A 59 -12.04 -13.46 1.08
C GLU A 59 -10.75 -12.84 0.58
N THR A 60 -10.68 -12.65 -0.73
CA THR A 60 -9.51 -12.06 -1.40
C THR A 60 -9.90 -10.74 -2.03
N PHE A 61 -9.23 -9.69 -1.61
CA PHE A 61 -9.34 -8.35 -2.15
C PHE A 61 -8.07 -7.98 -2.92
N THR A 62 -8.14 -6.97 -3.75
CA THR A 62 -6.96 -6.46 -4.47
C THR A 62 -6.61 -5.06 -4.00
N TRP A 63 -5.35 -4.85 -3.60
CA TRP A 63 -4.81 -3.54 -3.27
C TRP A 63 -3.45 -3.35 -3.90
N ARG A 64 -3.27 -2.30 -4.67
CA ARG A 64 -2.04 -1.99 -5.42
C ARG A 64 -1.53 -3.17 -6.25
N GLY A 65 -2.44 -3.91 -6.89
CA GLY A 65 -2.11 -5.08 -7.70
C GLY A 65 -1.68 -6.33 -6.93
N LYS A 66 -1.77 -6.32 -5.59
CA LYS A 66 -1.48 -7.48 -4.75
C LYS A 66 -2.77 -8.04 -4.16
N PRO A 67 -2.90 -9.37 -4.06
CA PRO A 67 -4.00 -9.99 -3.34
C PRO A 67 -3.85 -9.75 -1.84
N ILE A 68 -4.94 -9.36 -1.19
CA ILE A 68 -5.06 -9.23 0.26
C ILE A 68 -6.05 -10.27 0.74
N PHE A 69 -5.61 -11.15 1.59
CA PHE A 69 -6.45 -12.14 2.25
C PHE A 69 -7.04 -11.56 3.53
N VAL A 70 -8.34 -11.68 3.68
CA VAL A 70 -9.06 -11.31 4.90
C VAL A 70 -9.84 -12.53 5.37
N LEU A 71 -9.50 -13.04 6.54
CA LEU A 71 -10.15 -14.19 7.16
C LEU A 71 -10.79 -13.77 8.48
N LYS A 72 -12.10 -13.87 8.60
CA LYS A 72 -12.79 -13.78 9.89
C LYS A 72 -12.58 -15.10 10.64
N LYS A 73 -11.89 -15.02 11.78
CA LYS A 73 -11.60 -16.21 12.57
C LYS A 73 -12.84 -16.79 13.25
N THR A 74 -12.88 -18.09 13.36
CA THR A 74 -13.83 -18.81 14.20
C THR A 74 -13.29 -18.94 15.63
N ALA A 75 -14.15 -19.25 16.59
CA ALA A 75 -13.75 -19.48 17.98
C ALA A 75 -12.75 -20.65 18.16
N ALA A 76 -12.70 -21.58 17.20
CA ALA A 76 -11.78 -22.70 17.22
C ALA A 76 -10.36 -22.36 16.73
N MET A 77 -10.20 -21.21 16.05
CA MET A 77 -8.90 -20.80 15.52
C MET A 77 -8.07 -20.09 16.57
N GLU A 78 -6.76 -20.37 16.58
CA GLU A 78 -5.81 -19.78 17.50
C GLU A 78 -5.75 -18.25 17.37
N ASN A 79 -5.78 -17.55 18.51
CA ASN A 79 -5.59 -16.11 18.55
C ASN A 79 -4.12 -15.75 18.33
N SER A 80 -3.89 -14.65 17.64
CA SER A 80 -2.55 -14.12 17.39
C SER A 80 -2.47 -12.64 17.69
N THR A 81 -1.29 -12.17 18.04
CA THR A 81 -0.99 -10.73 18.17
C THR A 81 -1.05 -10.00 16.84
N ARG A 82 -1.10 -10.75 15.73
CA ARG A 82 -1.21 -10.23 14.36
C ARG A 82 -2.66 -10.04 13.91
N ASP A 83 -3.63 -10.46 14.72
CA ASP A 83 -5.04 -10.35 14.39
C ASP A 83 -5.53 -8.90 14.54
N LEU A 84 -6.29 -8.44 13.56
CA LEU A 84 -7.08 -7.22 13.66
C LEU A 84 -8.32 -7.53 14.51
N VAL A 85 -8.51 -6.83 15.61
CA VAL A 85 -9.67 -7.00 16.51
C VAL A 85 -10.66 -5.86 16.24
N VAL A 86 -11.86 -6.20 15.83
CA VAL A 86 -12.96 -5.26 15.61
C VAL A 86 -14.16 -5.70 16.43
N GLY A 87 -14.44 -4.98 17.52
CA GLY A 87 -15.45 -5.38 18.50
C GLY A 87 -15.10 -6.73 19.15
N THR A 88 -15.95 -7.73 18.95
CA THR A 88 -15.74 -9.11 19.43
C THR A 88 -15.09 -10.02 18.38
N ASP A 89 -15.04 -9.58 17.13
CA ASP A 89 -14.54 -10.37 16.01
C ASP A 89 -13.03 -10.20 15.82
N ARG A 90 -12.40 -11.25 15.34
CA ARG A 90 -10.97 -11.27 15.00
C ARG A 90 -10.77 -11.60 13.53
N PHE A 91 -9.92 -10.81 12.90
CA PHE A 91 -9.60 -10.97 11.49
C PHE A 91 -8.10 -11.16 11.29
N THR A 92 -7.73 -12.08 10.43
CA THR A 92 -6.38 -12.13 9.86
C THR A 92 -6.42 -11.36 8.55
N VAL A 93 -5.59 -10.33 8.46
CA VAL A 93 -5.36 -9.58 7.22
C VAL A 93 -3.92 -9.83 6.80
N ALA A 94 -3.70 -10.29 5.57
CA ALA A 94 -2.36 -10.56 5.10
C ALA A 94 -2.24 -10.38 3.59
N ILE A 95 -1.05 -10.01 3.12
CA ILE A 95 -0.73 -10.01 1.70
C ILE A 95 -0.68 -11.47 1.22
N GLY A 96 -1.52 -11.83 0.27
CA GLY A 96 -1.66 -13.18 -0.26
C GLY A 96 -0.52 -13.63 -1.17
N LEU A 97 0.72 -13.30 -0.80
CA LEU A 97 1.92 -13.68 -1.53
C LEU A 97 2.84 -14.50 -0.63
N CYS A 98 3.13 -15.72 -1.04
CA CYS A 98 4.04 -16.61 -0.32
C CYS A 98 5.43 -15.97 -0.17
N THR A 99 5.92 -15.91 1.05
CA THR A 99 7.20 -15.27 1.39
C THR A 99 8.44 -16.03 0.88
N HIS A 100 8.25 -17.18 0.23
CA HIS A 100 9.32 -17.86 -0.48
C HIS A 100 9.65 -17.16 -1.81
N LEU A 101 8.73 -17.19 -2.79
CA LEU A 101 8.93 -16.62 -4.13
C LEU A 101 7.65 -15.95 -4.70
N GLY A 102 6.71 -15.52 -3.87
CA GLY A 102 5.58 -14.72 -4.30
C GLY A 102 4.39 -15.46 -4.92
N CYS A 103 4.35 -16.80 -4.89
CA CYS A 103 3.16 -17.54 -5.33
C CYS A 103 1.97 -17.25 -4.42
N ILE A 104 0.75 -17.32 -4.96
CA ILE A 104 -0.48 -17.09 -4.19
C ILE A 104 -0.89 -18.38 -3.48
N PRO A 105 -0.88 -18.44 -2.13
CA PRO A 105 -1.37 -19.62 -1.40
C PRO A 105 -2.87 -19.76 -1.52
N ALA A 106 -3.35 -21.01 -1.58
CA ALA A 106 -4.76 -21.32 -1.58
C ALA A 106 -5.22 -21.76 -0.18
N TRP A 107 -6.44 -21.37 0.21
CA TRP A 107 -7.07 -21.84 1.45
C TRP A 107 -7.57 -23.27 1.33
N LYS A 108 -7.11 -24.14 2.20
CA LYS A 108 -7.56 -25.55 2.25
C LYS A 108 -7.53 -26.07 3.69
N LYS A 109 -8.65 -26.57 4.18
CA LYS A 109 -8.77 -27.23 5.49
C LYS A 109 -8.10 -26.40 6.61
N ASP A 110 -8.53 -25.15 6.75
CA ASP A 110 -8.05 -24.21 7.78
C ASP A 110 -6.55 -23.89 7.72
N THR A 111 -5.93 -24.04 6.55
CA THR A 111 -4.54 -23.66 6.29
C THR A 111 -4.39 -23.04 4.91
N TRP A 112 -3.43 -22.13 4.80
CA TRP A 112 -2.99 -21.61 3.50
C TRP A 112 -1.90 -22.50 2.94
N LYS A 113 -2.11 -23.05 1.75
CA LYS A 113 -1.15 -23.93 1.08
C LYS A 113 -0.65 -23.34 -0.21
N CYS A 114 0.67 -23.15 -0.29
CA CYS A 114 1.35 -22.70 -1.50
C CYS A 114 1.68 -23.90 -2.38
N ALA A 115 1.02 -24.02 -3.53
CA ALA A 115 1.20 -25.16 -4.44
C ALA A 115 2.58 -25.20 -5.13
N CYS A 116 3.30 -24.07 -5.19
CA CYS A 116 4.58 -24.01 -5.90
C CYS A 116 5.66 -24.87 -5.25
N HIS A 117 5.82 -24.78 -3.93
CA HIS A 117 6.90 -25.50 -3.22
C HIS A 117 6.43 -26.08 -1.86
N GLY A 118 5.13 -26.24 -1.67
CA GLY A 118 4.57 -26.88 -0.48
C GLY A 118 4.63 -26.07 0.80
N GLY A 119 4.80 -24.74 0.71
CA GLY A 119 4.75 -23.87 1.90
C GLY A 119 3.36 -23.85 2.52
N GLU A 120 3.28 -23.93 3.84
CA GLU A 120 2.01 -23.86 4.57
C GLU A 120 2.03 -22.76 5.63
N PHE A 121 0.84 -22.13 5.81
CA PHE A 121 0.63 -21.11 6.84
C PHE A 121 -0.67 -21.40 7.59
N ASN A 122 -0.66 -21.14 8.89
CA ASN A 122 -1.85 -21.31 9.73
C ASN A 122 -2.89 -20.18 9.49
N PRO A 123 -4.08 -20.23 10.12
CA PRO A 123 -5.10 -19.18 9.99
C PRO A 123 -4.61 -17.77 10.33
N SER A 124 -3.60 -17.62 11.17
CA SER A 124 -2.97 -16.32 11.50
C SER A 124 -1.88 -15.90 10.51
N ALA A 125 -1.83 -16.54 9.32
CA ALA A 125 -0.83 -16.28 8.29
C ALA A 125 0.62 -16.53 8.75
N LYS A 126 0.83 -17.29 9.84
CA LYS A 126 2.15 -17.68 10.34
C LYS A 126 2.60 -18.95 9.60
N GLN A 127 3.82 -18.98 9.13
CA GLN A 127 4.42 -20.13 8.48
C GLN A 127 4.49 -21.32 9.44
N THR A 128 4.07 -22.51 8.96
CA THR A 128 4.04 -23.76 9.72
C THR A 128 4.87 -24.85 9.07
N PHE A 129 4.99 -24.85 7.75
CA PHE A 129 5.73 -25.87 7.01
C PHE A 129 6.30 -25.35 5.70
N GLY A 130 7.39 -25.95 5.24
CA GLY A 130 8.00 -25.74 3.92
C GLY A 130 9.00 -24.59 3.87
N PRO A 131 9.37 -24.18 2.64
CA PRO A 131 10.47 -23.25 2.42
C PRO A 131 10.22 -21.76 2.73
N PRO A 132 8.98 -21.25 2.97
CA PRO A 132 8.81 -19.85 3.33
C PRO A 132 9.61 -19.50 4.58
N PRO A 133 10.44 -18.43 4.57
CA PRO A 133 11.32 -18.10 5.69
C PRO A 133 10.61 -17.34 6.83
N ARG A 134 9.40 -16.83 6.57
CA ARG A 134 8.68 -15.95 7.50
C ARG A 134 7.17 -15.98 7.26
N PRO A 135 6.35 -15.48 8.20
CA PRO A 135 4.89 -15.33 8.00
C PRO A 135 4.57 -14.51 6.74
N LEU A 136 3.33 -14.62 6.25
CA LEU A 136 2.84 -13.69 5.23
C LEU A 136 2.92 -12.25 5.75
N ASP A 137 3.17 -11.30 4.87
CA ASP A 137 3.21 -9.88 5.22
C ASP A 137 1.82 -9.36 5.62
N LEU A 138 1.79 -8.38 6.53
CA LEU A 138 0.56 -7.67 6.93
C LEU A 138 0.41 -6.41 6.10
#